data_28a085cca0b949c1e2e1b7cec94fa0c1
#
_entry.id   28a085cca0b949c1e2e1b7cec94fa0c1
#
_cell.length_a   1.000
_cell.length_b   1.000
_cell.length_c   1.000
_cell.angle_alpha   90.00
_cell.angle_beta   90.00
_cell.angle_gamma   90.00
#
_symmetry.space_group_name_H-M   'P 1'
#
loop_
_entity.id
_entity.type
_entity.pdbx_description
1 polymer ?
#
loop_
_entity_poly.entity_id
_entity_poly.type
_entity_poly.pdbx_seq_one_letter_code
_entity_poly.pdbx_strand_id
1 'polypeptide(L)'
;DVEIGELKEPQDLFIDRETQSLYIVDSGNHRILVTDVTYSRAFTVMDYFYNPKTDKYETLKNPHGIFVRHVEDAANENESTMIYIADYDNSRVIGVYADGTVFQIFERPSAEFYDADVTFLPNKVVVDVAGNVYVNIKSITDGAVMFAPDGSFSNFFGANRVEQTAQAIANKFWRTILSREAAASFIQAVPMEFDNFDIDDEGFIYTVTGSKSATTDIFKKMNPAGENILINLGYSDYTYGDMASYYYKNQTYGSQITDVDVDEYGTIRLLDFANGRIFEYTNECDLLFIYGGKGNQKGLFTNVTAVEAYNSVVYVLDSRKNSITTFKRTEFGNIVHEAMGLYNLGKYEEASGPWQEVLIRDSNYWFAYIGLGNSEL
;
A
#
# COMPACT_ATOMS: atom_id res chain seq x y z
N ASP A 1 -31.03 -7.41 -11.31
CA ASP A 1 -30.26 -6.67 -10.29
C ASP A 1 -30.01 -7.63 -9.14
N VAL A 2 -28.77 -8.04 -8.95
CA VAL A 2 -28.38 -8.82 -7.76
C VAL A 2 -28.34 -7.82 -6.60
N GLU A 3 -29.17 -8.05 -5.59
CA GLU A 3 -29.12 -7.25 -4.36
C GLU A 3 -27.85 -7.64 -3.60
N ILE A 4 -26.78 -6.85 -3.77
CA ILE A 4 -25.46 -7.16 -3.21
C ILE A 4 -25.39 -6.99 -1.68
N GLY A 5 -26.39 -6.37 -1.05
CA GLY A 5 -26.40 -6.03 0.38
C GLY A 5 -25.35 -4.99 0.74
N GLU A 6 -25.19 -4.74 2.04
CA GLU A 6 -24.21 -3.80 2.56
C GLU A 6 -22.81 -4.43 2.60
N LEU A 7 -21.78 -3.58 2.52
CA LEU A 7 -20.39 -3.96 2.85
C LEU A 7 -20.30 -4.35 4.32
N LYS A 8 -19.36 -5.25 4.63
CA LYS A 8 -19.08 -5.66 5.99
C LYS A 8 -17.59 -5.75 6.25
N GLU A 9 -17.08 -4.87 7.09
CA GLU A 9 -15.68 -4.83 7.47
C GLU A 9 -14.71 -4.94 6.27
N PRO A 10 -14.92 -4.16 5.19
CA PRO A 10 -14.08 -4.25 4.00
C PRO A 10 -12.64 -3.83 4.33
N GLN A 11 -11.65 -4.48 3.72
CA GLN A 11 -10.24 -4.29 4.07
C GLN A 11 -9.41 -3.62 2.99
N ASP A 12 -9.69 -3.85 1.71
CA ASP A 12 -8.85 -3.37 0.63
C ASP A 12 -9.66 -2.86 -0.57
N LEU A 13 -9.04 -1.99 -1.35
CA LEU A 13 -9.48 -1.53 -2.67
C LEU A 13 -8.37 -1.79 -3.67
N PHE A 14 -8.75 -1.97 -4.92
CA PHE A 14 -7.82 -1.95 -6.04
C PHE A 14 -8.51 -1.35 -7.26
N ILE A 15 -7.83 -0.44 -7.96
CA ILE A 15 -8.33 0.13 -9.21
C ILE A 15 -7.49 -0.39 -10.36
N ASP A 16 -8.13 -1.22 -11.17
CA ASP A 16 -7.58 -1.62 -12.45
C ASP A 16 -7.72 -0.45 -13.44
N ARG A 17 -6.59 0.21 -13.71
CA ARG A 17 -6.54 1.41 -14.56
C ARG A 17 -6.82 1.10 -16.02
N GLU A 18 -6.50 -0.11 -16.47
CA GLU A 18 -6.72 -0.52 -17.86
C GLU A 18 -8.21 -0.68 -18.17
N THR A 19 -8.96 -1.37 -17.33
CA THR A 19 -10.39 -1.61 -17.50
C THR A 19 -11.29 -0.60 -16.79
N GLN A 20 -10.70 0.31 -16.01
CA GLN A 20 -11.39 1.26 -15.13
C GLN A 20 -12.33 0.55 -14.13
N SER A 21 -11.91 -0.63 -13.69
CA SER A 21 -12.68 -1.43 -12.74
C SER A 21 -12.20 -1.19 -11.32
N LEU A 22 -13.15 -1.03 -10.40
CA LEU A 22 -12.92 -0.93 -8.96
C LEU A 22 -13.24 -2.27 -8.32
N TYR A 23 -12.25 -2.86 -7.67
CA TYR A 23 -12.37 -4.06 -6.86
C TYR A 23 -12.44 -3.67 -5.39
N ILE A 24 -13.39 -4.26 -4.66
CA ILE A 24 -13.62 -4.01 -3.24
C ILE A 24 -13.52 -5.33 -2.50
N VAL A 25 -12.58 -5.45 -1.57
CA VAL A 25 -12.41 -6.63 -0.72
C VAL A 25 -13.39 -6.53 0.44
N ASP A 26 -14.56 -7.17 0.29
CA ASP A 26 -15.66 -7.18 1.27
C ASP A 26 -15.50 -8.35 2.24
N SER A 27 -14.50 -8.20 3.14
CA SER A 27 -13.89 -9.26 3.95
C SER A 27 -14.88 -9.96 4.86
N GLY A 28 -15.73 -9.22 5.57
CA GLY A 28 -16.71 -9.78 6.49
C GLY A 28 -17.87 -10.50 5.77
N ASN A 29 -18.02 -10.30 4.46
CA ASN A 29 -18.94 -11.04 3.60
C ASN A 29 -18.22 -12.12 2.77
N HIS A 30 -16.91 -12.28 2.94
CA HIS A 30 -16.09 -13.31 2.29
C HIS A 30 -16.12 -13.26 0.76
N ARG A 31 -16.09 -12.06 0.18
CA ARG A 31 -16.24 -11.85 -1.26
C ARG A 31 -15.45 -10.67 -1.77
N ILE A 32 -15.28 -10.61 -3.08
CA ILE A 32 -14.82 -9.44 -3.82
C ILE A 32 -16.02 -8.87 -4.59
N LEU A 33 -16.20 -7.56 -4.52
CA LEU A 33 -17.16 -6.85 -5.36
C LEU A 33 -16.41 -6.09 -6.46
N VAL A 34 -16.92 -6.15 -7.68
CA VAL A 34 -16.33 -5.48 -8.84
C VAL A 34 -17.36 -4.57 -9.49
N THR A 35 -17.00 -3.32 -9.72
CA THR A 35 -17.78 -2.32 -10.45
C THR A 35 -16.84 -1.44 -11.26
N ASP A 36 -17.30 -0.36 -11.88
CA ASP A 36 -16.42 0.66 -12.45
C ASP A 36 -16.15 1.81 -11.46
N VAL A 37 -15.10 2.59 -11.72
CA VAL A 37 -14.69 3.72 -10.88
C VAL A 37 -15.76 4.81 -10.73
N THR A 38 -16.79 4.82 -11.55
CA THR A 38 -17.92 5.79 -11.49
C THR A 38 -19.16 5.20 -10.83
N TYR A 39 -19.13 3.92 -10.45
CA TYR A 39 -20.29 3.16 -9.94
C TYR A 39 -21.46 3.09 -10.91
N SER A 40 -21.23 3.20 -12.21
CA SER A 40 -22.26 3.16 -13.25
C SER A 40 -22.58 1.73 -13.68
N ARG A 41 -21.63 0.81 -13.53
CA ARG A 41 -21.80 -0.62 -13.82
C ARG A 41 -22.41 -1.34 -12.62
N ALA A 42 -23.32 -2.28 -12.88
CA ALA A 42 -23.80 -3.19 -11.85
C ALA A 42 -22.64 -3.97 -11.20
N PHE A 43 -22.72 -4.20 -9.90
CA PHE A 43 -21.70 -4.97 -9.19
C PHE A 43 -21.70 -6.43 -9.64
N THR A 44 -20.49 -6.95 -9.87
CA THR A 44 -20.23 -8.39 -9.99
C THR A 44 -19.70 -8.90 -8.64
N VAL A 45 -20.14 -10.07 -8.22
CA VAL A 45 -19.71 -10.73 -6.97
C VAL A 45 -18.78 -11.88 -7.34
N MET A 46 -17.60 -11.92 -6.69
CA MET A 46 -16.65 -13.01 -6.81
C MET A 46 -16.47 -13.61 -5.40
N ASP A 47 -16.99 -14.79 -5.16
CA ASP A 47 -16.98 -15.47 -3.86
C ASP A 47 -16.67 -16.97 -3.95
N TYR A 48 -16.70 -17.55 -5.16
CA TYR A 48 -16.31 -18.94 -5.43
C TYR A 48 -15.58 -19.05 -6.78
N PHE A 49 -14.62 -19.98 -6.86
CA PHE A 49 -13.71 -20.14 -7.98
C PHE A 49 -13.52 -21.60 -8.33
N TYR A 50 -13.57 -21.95 -9.62
CA TYR A 50 -13.35 -23.31 -10.07
C TYR A 50 -11.86 -23.64 -10.10
N ASN A 51 -11.46 -24.72 -9.39
CA ASN A 51 -10.09 -25.22 -9.38
C ASN A 51 -9.97 -26.47 -10.26
N PRO A 52 -9.40 -26.35 -11.47
CA PRO A 52 -9.29 -27.48 -12.40
C PRO A 52 -8.32 -28.56 -11.93
N LYS A 53 -7.36 -28.24 -11.04
CA LYS A 53 -6.41 -29.23 -10.49
C LYS A 53 -7.09 -30.21 -9.52
N THR A 54 -8.15 -29.78 -8.84
CA THR A 54 -8.86 -30.58 -7.82
C THR A 54 -10.27 -30.96 -8.28
N ASP A 55 -10.76 -30.40 -9.38
CA ASP A 55 -12.14 -30.51 -9.87
C ASP A 55 -13.18 -30.09 -8.81
N LYS A 56 -12.87 -28.98 -8.09
CA LYS A 56 -13.71 -28.43 -7.01
C LYS A 56 -13.82 -26.93 -7.10
N TYR A 57 -14.83 -26.40 -6.40
CA TYR A 57 -14.95 -24.97 -6.17
C TYR A 57 -14.25 -24.59 -4.86
N GLU A 58 -13.46 -23.53 -4.93
CA GLU A 58 -12.82 -22.86 -3.82
C GLU A 58 -13.67 -21.65 -3.40
N THR A 59 -13.71 -21.35 -2.10
CA THR A 59 -14.39 -20.18 -1.56
C THR A 59 -13.41 -19.32 -0.75
N LEU A 60 -13.69 -18.03 -0.66
CA LEU A 60 -12.92 -17.11 0.16
C LEU A 60 -13.32 -17.19 1.63
N LYS A 61 -12.39 -16.85 2.49
CA LYS A 61 -12.63 -16.68 3.92
C LYS A 61 -11.85 -15.49 4.45
N ASN A 62 -12.60 -14.40 4.74
CA ASN A 62 -12.03 -13.15 5.23
C ASN A 62 -10.84 -12.67 4.35
N PRO A 63 -11.03 -12.43 3.04
CA PRO A 63 -9.98 -11.92 2.17
C PRO A 63 -9.53 -10.54 2.64
N HIS A 64 -8.24 -10.21 2.55
CA HIS A 64 -7.68 -8.95 3.03
C HIS A 64 -7.12 -8.07 1.93
N GLY A 65 -6.52 -8.63 0.90
CA GLY A 65 -5.88 -7.89 -0.17
C GLY A 65 -6.20 -8.42 -1.55
N ILE A 66 -6.07 -7.58 -2.56
CA ILE A 66 -6.29 -7.93 -3.96
C ILE A 66 -5.29 -7.20 -4.86
N PHE A 67 -4.88 -7.86 -5.93
CA PHE A 67 -4.09 -7.27 -7.00
C PHE A 67 -4.54 -7.81 -8.34
N VAL A 68 -4.64 -6.96 -9.36
CA VAL A 68 -5.01 -7.36 -10.72
C VAL A 68 -3.87 -7.03 -11.67
N ARG A 69 -3.57 -7.95 -12.55
CA ARG A 69 -2.54 -7.83 -13.56
C ARG A 69 -3.07 -8.25 -14.93
N HIS A 70 -2.65 -7.54 -15.97
CA HIS A 70 -2.89 -7.91 -17.35
C HIS A 70 -1.65 -8.52 -18.00
N VAL A 71 -1.86 -9.48 -18.90
CA VAL A 71 -0.82 -10.16 -19.65
C VAL A 71 -1.15 -10.06 -21.13
N GLU A 72 -0.33 -9.32 -21.88
CA GLU A 72 -0.57 -9.04 -23.30
C GLU A 72 -0.51 -10.31 -24.19
N ASP A 73 0.44 -11.23 -23.91
CA ASP A 73 0.65 -12.46 -24.68
C ASP A 73 -0.03 -13.69 -24.07
N ALA A 74 -1.22 -13.51 -23.46
CA ALA A 74 -1.97 -14.62 -22.90
C ALA A 74 -2.39 -15.62 -24.00
N ALA A 75 -2.37 -16.91 -23.66
CA ALA A 75 -2.72 -17.98 -24.61
C ALA A 75 -4.19 -17.89 -25.11
N ASN A 76 -5.04 -17.26 -24.32
CA ASN A 76 -6.43 -16.91 -24.66
C ASN A 76 -6.89 -15.69 -23.88
N GLU A 77 -7.98 -15.03 -24.31
CA GLU A 77 -8.51 -13.82 -23.67
C GLU A 77 -8.87 -14.01 -22.19
N ASN A 78 -9.31 -15.20 -21.78
CA ASN A 78 -9.65 -15.47 -20.37
C ASN A 78 -8.44 -15.44 -19.45
N GLU A 79 -7.24 -15.72 -19.98
CA GLU A 79 -5.98 -15.72 -19.25
C GLU A 79 -5.28 -14.36 -19.23
N SER A 80 -5.80 -13.38 -19.98
CA SER A 80 -5.21 -12.03 -20.07
C SER A 80 -5.32 -11.27 -18.76
N THR A 81 -6.37 -11.49 -17.96
CA THR A 81 -6.58 -10.84 -16.67
C THR A 81 -6.39 -11.82 -15.54
N MET A 82 -5.36 -11.58 -14.73
CA MET A 82 -4.98 -12.40 -13.57
C MET A 82 -5.28 -11.63 -12.29
N ILE A 83 -6.07 -12.22 -11.40
CA ILE A 83 -6.51 -11.64 -10.14
C ILE A 83 -5.91 -12.45 -9.00
N TYR A 84 -5.17 -11.79 -8.11
CA TYR A 84 -4.55 -12.41 -6.94
C TYR A 84 -5.26 -11.91 -5.69
N ILE A 85 -5.73 -12.83 -4.85
CA ILE A 85 -6.50 -12.50 -3.64
C ILE A 85 -5.81 -13.08 -2.42
N ALA A 86 -5.47 -12.23 -1.46
CA ALA A 86 -4.96 -12.62 -0.16
C ALA A 86 -6.12 -13.18 0.68
N ASP A 87 -6.31 -14.49 0.66
CA ASP A 87 -7.39 -15.24 1.31
C ASP A 87 -6.98 -15.59 2.74
N TYR A 88 -7.04 -14.57 3.62
CA TYR A 88 -6.39 -14.48 4.92
C TYR A 88 -6.67 -15.67 5.84
N ASP A 89 -7.93 -15.95 6.13
CA ASP A 89 -8.32 -17.03 7.05
C ASP A 89 -8.21 -18.45 6.42
N ASN A 90 -8.04 -18.54 5.09
CA ASN A 90 -7.68 -19.77 4.41
C ASN A 90 -6.16 -19.95 4.29
N SER A 91 -5.37 -19.01 4.83
CA SER A 91 -3.90 -19.07 4.88
C SER A 91 -3.25 -19.29 3.51
N ARG A 92 -3.73 -18.59 2.49
CA ARG A 92 -3.24 -18.71 1.11
C ARG A 92 -3.42 -17.40 0.32
N VAL A 93 -2.69 -17.27 -0.78
CA VAL A 93 -3.07 -16.38 -1.86
C VAL A 93 -3.63 -17.23 -2.99
N ILE A 94 -4.81 -16.89 -3.49
CA ILE A 94 -5.43 -17.57 -4.61
C ILE A 94 -5.34 -16.71 -5.86
N GLY A 95 -4.77 -17.27 -6.93
CA GLY A 95 -4.70 -16.65 -8.25
C GLY A 95 -5.81 -17.20 -9.16
N VAL A 96 -6.63 -16.30 -9.69
CA VAL A 96 -7.77 -16.65 -10.54
C VAL A 96 -7.78 -15.81 -11.81
N TYR A 97 -8.29 -16.36 -12.89
CA TYR A 97 -8.59 -15.60 -14.10
C TYR A 97 -9.93 -14.84 -13.95
N ALA A 98 -10.18 -13.91 -14.86
CA ALA A 98 -11.42 -13.12 -14.85
C ALA A 98 -12.71 -13.96 -14.90
N ASP A 99 -12.65 -15.17 -15.47
CA ASP A 99 -13.77 -16.11 -15.53
C ASP A 99 -13.99 -16.92 -14.22
N GLY A 100 -13.13 -16.69 -13.20
CA GLY A 100 -13.19 -17.41 -11.93
C GLY A 100 -12.44 -18.75 -11.91
N THR A 101 -11.66 -19.07 -12.95
CA THR A 101 -10.84 -20.29 -12.96
C THR A 101 -9.55 -20.08 -12.17
N VAL A 102 -9.27 -20.97 -11.22
CA VAL A 102 -8.02 -20.94 -10.43
C VAL A 102 -6.84 -21.39 -11.27
N PHE A 103 -5.84 -20.53 -11.44
CA PHE A 103 -4.61 -20.91 -12.13
C PHE A 103 -3.49 -21.34 -11.14
N GLN A 104 -3.42 -20.70 -9.94
CA GLN A 104 -2.39 -21.01 -8.95
C GLN A 104 -2.88 -20.71 -7.52
N ILE A 105 -2.39 -21.49 -6.57
CA ILE A 105 -2.53 -21.24 -5.13
C ILE A 105 -1.13 -21.12 -4.55
N PHE A 106 -0.89 -20.05 -3.77
CA PHE A 106 0.36 -19.78 -3.07
C PHE A 106 0.12 -20.05 -1.58
N GLU A 107 0.82 -21.03 -1.06
CA GLU A 107 0.66 -21.47 0.32
C GLU A 107 1.94 -21.22 1.11
N ARG A 108 1.87 -21.46 2.40
CA ARG A 108 2.99 -21.33 3.30
C ARG A 108 4.23 -22.05 2.75
N PRO A 109 5.41 -21.38 2.71
CA PRO A 109 6.67 -22.05 2.36
C PRO A 109 7.02 -23.19 3.30
N SER A 110 7.90 -24.10 2.88
CA SER A 110 8.37 -25.19 3.73
C SER A 110 9.04 -24.69 5.00
N ALA A 111 9.04 -25.52 6.06
CA ALA A 111 9.62 -25.18 7.35
C ALA A 111 11.15 -24.92 7.35
N GLU A 112 11.81 -25.22 6.24
CA GLU A 112 13.24 -24.89 6.05
C GLU A 112 13.48 -23.37 5.89
N PHE A 113 12.52 -22.66 5.28
CA PHE A 113 12.63 -21.24 4.96
C PHE A 113 11.68 -20.36 5.76
N TYR A 114 10.68 -20.94 6.39
CA TYR A 114 9.61 -20.22 7.07
C TYR A 114 9.43 -20.75 8.49
N ASP A 115 9.45 -19.87 9.49
CA ASP A 115 9.34 -20.24 10.89
C ASP A 115 8.07 -21.07 11.15
N ALA A 116 8.24 -22.25 11.74
CA ALA A 116 7.17 -23.21 11.99
C ALA A 116 6.06 -22.65 12.90
N ASP A 117 6.39 -21.73 13.77
CA ASP A 117 5.47 -21.15 14.75
C ASP A 117 4.68 -19.95 14.19
N VAL A 118 5.04 -19.45 13.00
CA VAL A 118 4.33 -18.34 12.34
C VAL A 118 3.25 -18.86 11.39
N THR A 119 2.02 -18.45 11.60
CA THR A 119 0.90 -18.76 10.70
C THR A 119 1.02 -17.95 9.42
N PHE A 120 0.77 -18.56 8.27
CA PHE A 120 0.73 -17.85 6.99
C PHE A 120 -0.59 -17.08 6.85
N LEU A 121 -0.58 -15.80 7.20
CA LEU A 121 -1.74 -14.91 7.18
C LEU A 121 -1.50 -13.78 6.16
N PRO A 122 -1.80 -14.02 4.86
CA PRO A 122 -1.56 -13.04 3.80
C PRO A 122 -2.47 -11.83 3.95
N ASN A 123 -1.87 -10.65 4.09
CA ASN A 123 -2.60 -9.39 4.29
C ASN A 123 -2.74 -8.60 2.99
N LYS A 124 -1.66 -8.47 2.23
CA LYS A 124 -1.61 -7.78 0.93
C LYS A 124 -0.79 -8.61 -0.06
N VAL A 125 -1.08 -8.47 -1.33
CA VAL A 125 -0.36 -9.08 -2.43
C VAL A 125 -0.13 -8.06 -3.53
N VAL A 126 1.08 -8.06 -4.12
CA VAL A 126 1.39 -7.37 -5.37
C VAL A 126 2.21 -8.28 -6.27
N VAL A 127 2.19 -8.02 -7.57
CA VAL A 127 2.85 -8.87 -8.57
C VAL A 127 3.61 -8.00 -9.55
N ASP A 128 4.89 -8.32 -9.75
CA ASP A 128 5.72 -7.59 -10.70
C ASP A 128 5.48 -8.01 -12.17
N VAL A 129 6.14 -7.29 -13.09
CA VAL A 129 6.03 -7.57 -14.53
C VAL A 129 6.55 -8.96 -14.93
N ALA A 130 7.45 -9.56 -14.13
CA ALA A 130 7.95 -10.91 -14.34
C ALA A 130 7.00 -11.99 -13.82
N GLY A 131 5.97 -11.61 -13.06
CA GLY A 131 5.01 -12.51 -12.44
C GLY A 131 5.44 -13.02 -11.07
N ASN A 132 6.50 -12.45 -10.46
CA ASN A 132 6.82 -12.77 -9.08
C ASN A 132 5.77 -12.18 -8.16
N VAL A 133 5.33 -12.96 -7.18
CA VAL A 133 4.25 -12.63 -6.27
C VAL A 133 4.83 -12.29 -4.91
N TYR A 134 4.63 -11.06 -4.49
CA TYR A 134 5.06 -10.56 -3.18
C TYR A 134 3.86 -10.54 -2.25
N VAL A 135 4.02 -11.17 -1.09
CA VAL A 135 2.92 -11.33 -0.13
C VAL A 135 3.35 -10.75 1.22
N ASN A 136 2.62 -9.75 1.67
CA ASN A 136 2.77 -9.25 3.02
C ASN A 136 2.07 -10.20 4.00
N ILE A 137 2.84 -10.76 4.92
CA ILE A 137 2.35 -11.68 5.93
C ILE A 137 2.41 -11.01 7.29
N LYS A 138 1.30 -11.03 8.00
CA LYS A 138 1.26 -10.52 9.36
C LYS A 138 2.16 -11.33 10.29
N SER A 139 2.89 -10.63 11.15
CA SER A 139 3.85 -11.21 12.12
C SER A 139 5.15 -11.73 11.51
N ILE A 140 5.50 -11.35 10.27
CA ILE A 140 6.81 -11.60 9.68
C ILE A 140 7.59 -10.30 9.60
N THR A 141 8.81 -10.33 10.13
CA THR A 141 9.73 -9.18 10.18
C THR A 141 10.85 -9.26 9.14
N ASP A 142 10.98 -10.39 8.45
CA ASP A 142 12.02 -10.62 7.43
C ASP A 142 11.69 -9.97 6.07
N GLY A 143 10.56 -9.27 5.97
CA GLY A 143 10.05 -8.66 4.76
C GLY A 143 8.87 -9.39 4.14
N ALA A 144 8.51 -9.05 2.90
CA ALA A 144 7.46 -9.76 2.17
C ALA A 144 7.94 -11.15 1.73
N VAL A 145 7.05 -12.13 1.76
CA VAL A 145 7.31 -13.45 1.18
C VAL A 145 7.20 -13.35 -0.33
N MET A 146 8.26 -13.74 -1.05
CA MET A 146 8.30 -13.71 -2.51
C MET A 146 8.17 -15.12 -3.07
N PHE A 147 7.23 -15.29 -4.00
CA PHE A 147 7.04 -16.50 -4.78
C PHE A 147 7.37 -16.26 -6.25
N ALA A 148 7.91 -17.28 -6.90
CA ALA A 148 7.99 -17.32 -8.35
C ALA A 148 6.59 -17.55 -8.97
N PRO A 149 6.40 -17.30 -10.28
CA PRO A 149 5.10 -17.48 -10.95
C PRO A 149 4.50 -18.89 -10.85
N ASP A 150 5.34 -19.91 -10.67
CA ASP A 150 4.91 -21.31 -10.49
C ASP A 150 4.45 -21.66 -9.07
N GLY A 151 4.48 -20.68 -8.14
CA GLY A 151 4.10 -20.83 -6.75
C GLY A 151 5.21 -21.30 -5.84
N SER A 152 6.44 -21.54 -6.35
CA SER A 152 7.59 -21.91 -5.52
C SER A 152 8.08 -20.70 -4.71
N PHE A 153 8.47 -20.95 -3.45
CA PHE A 153 9.10 -19.92 -2.62
C PHE A 153 10.45 -19.50 -3.22
N SER A 154 10.66 -18.21 -3.33
CA SER A 154 11.91 -17.64 -3.84
C SER A 154 12.79 -17.12 -2.70
N ASN A 155 12.34 -16.09 -1.99
CA ASN A 155 13.07 -15.48 -0.88
C ASN A 155 12.13 -14.55 -0.05
N PHE A 156 12.73 -13.85 0.92
CA PHE A 156 12.09 -12.69 1.58
C PHE A 156 12.59 -11.40 0.95
N PHE A 157 11.68 -10.43 0.78
CA PHE A 157 11.95 -9.19 0.07
C PHE A 157 11.85 -7.98 1.01
N GLY A 158 12.90 -7.17 1.07
CA GLY A 158 12.86 -5.80 1.57
C GLY A 158 12.66 -5.63 3.08
N ALA A 159 13.24 -6.50 3.92
CA ALA A 159 13.14 -6.38 5.38
C ALA A 159 13.45 -4.97 5.90
N ASN A 160 12.70 -4.53 6.91
CA ASN A 160 12.97 -3.26 7.59
C ASN A 160 14.27 -3.33 8.37
N ARG A 161 14.97 -2.20 8.46
CA ARG A 161 16.21 -2.11 9.25
C ARG A 161 15.90 -2.19 10.74
N VAL A 162 16.77 -2.86 11.48
CA VAL A 162 16.73 -2.86 12.94
C VAL A 162 17.24 -1.52 13.42
N GLU A 163 16.44 -0.78 14.18
CA GLU A 163 16.91 0.45 14.82
C GLU A 163 18.06 0.17 15.76
N GLN A 164 19.24 0.72 15.47
CA GLN A 164 20.40 0.61 16.32
C GLN A 164 20.36 1.68 17.41
N THR A 165 19.45 1.55 18.36
CA THR A 165 19.49 2.38 19.57
C THR A 165 20.76 2.09 20.37
N ALA A 166 21.24 3.06 21.13
CA ALA A 166 22.42 2.85 22.03
C ALA A 166 22.19 1.64 22.95
N GLN A 167 20.95 1.39 23.35
CA GLN A 167 20.56 0.23 24.16
C GLN A 167 20.60 -1.09 23.38
N ALA A 168 20.20 -1.09 22.09
CA ALA A 168 20.29 -2.27 21.22
C ALA A 168 21.77 -2.63 20.95
N ILE A 169 22.64 -1.64 20.73
CA ILE A 169 24.08 -1.85 20.56
C ILE A 169 24.70 -2.41 21.84
N ALA A 170 24.37 -1.84 23.02
CA ALA A 170 24.83 -2.34 24.31
C ALA A 170 24.33 -3.76 24.56
N ASN A 171 23.06 -4.06 24.29
CA ASN A 171 22.48 -5.41 24.42
C ASN A 171 23.18 -6.42 23.50
N LYS A 172 23.48 -6.05 22.25
CA LYS A 172 24.24 -6.89 21.31
C LYS A 172 25.64 -7.20 21.84
N PHE A 173 26.32 -6.20 22.38
CA PHE A 173 27.65 -6.36 23.01
C PHE A 173 27.60 -7.31 24.21
N TRP A 174 26.66 -7.11 25.13
CA TRP A 174 26.51 -7.96 26.31
C TRP A 174 26.11 -9.39 25.96
N ARG A 175 25.26 -9.61 24.97
CA ARG A 175 24.90 -10.97 24.48
C ARG A 175 26.11 -11.73 23.93
N THR A 176 27.12 -11.04 23.42
CA THR A 176 28.35 -11.70 22.91
C THR A 176 29.26 -12.17 24.04
N ILE A 177 29.16 -11.56 25.23
CA ILE A 177 30.04 -11.82 26.37
C ILE A 177 29.38 -12.75 27.41
N LEU A 178 28.05 -12.74 27.50
CA LEU A 178 27.31 -13.46 28.52
C LEU A 178 26.98 -14.92 28.09
N SER A 179 26.70 -15.77 29.09
CA SER A 179 26.21 -17.14 28.84
C SER A 179 24.87 -17.12 28.12
N ARG A 180 24.52 -18.23 27.44
CA ARG A 180 23.24 -18.35 26.69
C ARG A 180 22.00 -18.03 27.52
N GLU A 181 21.98 -18.44 28.80
CA GLU A 181 20.86 -18.22 29.72
C GLU A 181 20.73 -16.73 30.13
N ALA A 182 21.87 -16.07 30.39
CA ALA A 182 21.89 -14.64 30.69
C ALA A 182 21.60 -13.79 29.46
N ALA A 183 22.03 -14.21 28.26
CA ALA A 183 21.75 -13.53 27.01
C ALA A 183 20.28 -13.56 26.61
N ALA A 184 19.53 -14.57 27.01
CA ALA A 184 18.10 -14.72 26.73
C ALA A 184 17.22 -13.66 27.44
N SER A 185 17.74 -13.03 28.50
CA SER A 185 17.03 -11.96 29.23
C SER A 185 17.11 -10.59 28.55
N PHE A 186 17.97 -10.42 27.54
CA PHE A 186 18.10 -9.16 26.81
C PHE A 186 17.11 -9.07 25.65
N ILE A 187 16.39 -7.97 25.58
CA ILE A 187 15.45 -7.69 24.47
C ILE A 187 16.24 -7.66 23.16
N GLN A 188 15.86 -8.51 22.23
CA GLN A 188 16.37 -8.49 20.86
C GLN A 188 15.65 -7.38 20.11
N ALA A 189 16.41 -6.47 19.49
CA ALA A 189 15.81 -5.56 18.52
C ALA A 189 15.46 -6.39 17.27
N VAL A 190 14.15 -6.50 16.99
CA VAL A 190 13.61 -7.22 15.83
C VAL A 190 13.14 -6.17 14.83
N PRO A 191 13.36 -6.34 13.51
CA PRO A 191 12.77 -5.48 12.50
C PRO A 191 11.24 -5.45 12.66
N MET A 192 10.62 -4.34 12.26
CA MET A 192 9.16 -4.26 12.24
C MET A 192 8.62 -4.82 10.92
N GLU A 193 7.45 -5.45 11.00
CA GLU A 193 6.73 -5.93 9.83
C GLU A 193 6.23 -4.76 8.96
N PHE A 194 6.02 -4.98 7.68
CA PHE A 194 5.29 -4.06 6.82
C PHE A 194 3.79 -4.12 7.15
N ASP A 195 3.12 -2.97 7.11
CA ASP A 195 1.66 -2.96 7.18
C ASP A 195 1.04 -3.15 5.79
N ASN A 196 1.61 -2.49 4.78
CA ASN A 196 1.13 -2.59 3.41
C ASN A 196 2.22 -2.26 2.39
N PHE A 197 1.93 -2.50 1.11
CA PHE A 197 2.78 -2.10 -0.01
C PHE A 197 1.97 -1.97 -1.30
N ASP A 198 2.54 -1.21 -2.24
CA ASP A 198 2.06 -1.02 -3.60
C ASP A 198 3.23 -1.16 -4.58
N ILE A 199 2.95 -1.29 -5.87
CA ILE A 199 3.94 -1.42 -6.94
C ILE A 199 3.59 -0.52 -8.11
N ASP A 200 4.58 0.22 -8.64
CA ASP A 200 4.40 1.02 -9.84
C ASP A 200 4.67 0.23 -11.13
N ASP A 201 4.37 0.84 -12.27
CA ASP A 201 4.54 0.24 -13.60
C ASP A 201 6.03 -0.01 -13.95
N GLU A 202 6.96 0.65 -13.25
CA GLU A 202 8.41 0.44 -13.38
C GLU A 202 8.92 -0.73 -12.51
N GLY A 203 8.07 -1.28 -11.64
CA GLY A 203 8.37 -2.40 -10.75
C GLY A 203 9.04 -1.99 -9.44
N PHE A 204 9.00 -0.70 -9.07
CA PHE A 204 9.39 -0.27 -7.73
C PHE A 204 8.29 -0.59 -6.73
N ILE A 205 8.67 -1.17 -5.60
CA ILE A 205 7.73 -1.51 -4.54
C ILE A 205 7.81 -0.45 -3.43
N TYR A 206 6.66 0.13 -3.11
CA TYR A 206 6.50 1.12 -2.06
C TYR A 206 5.94 0.44 -0.81
N THR A 207 6.63 0.54 0.32
CA THR A 207 6.21 -0.11 1.57
C THR A 207 5.94 0.90 2.66
N VAL A 208 4.97 0.60 3.49
CA VAL A 208 4.64 1.38 4.69
C VAL A 208 4.69 0.53 5.95
N THR A 209 5.12 1.15 7.04
CA THR A 209 5.22 0.56 8.37
C THR A 209 4.53 1.47 9.37
N GLY A 210 3.34 1.09 9.81
CA GLY A 210 2.46 1.90 10.67
C GLY A 210 2.71 1.74 12.17
N SER A 211 3.82 1.15 12.57
CA SER A 211 4.14 0.99 13.99
C SER A 211 4.34 2.35 14.68
N LYS A 212 3.70 2.55 15.82
CA LYS A 212 3.85 3.76 16.65
C LYS A 212 5.28 4.00 17.13
N SER A 213 6.13 2.99 17.08
CA SER A 213 7.54 3.03 17.44
C SER A 213 8.45 3.10 16.22
N ALA A 214 7.91 3.10 14.99
CA ALA A 214 8.71 3.30 13.80
C ALA A 214 9.19 4.74 13.75
N THR A 215 10.50 4.94 13.84
CA THR A 215 11.15 6.24 13.61
C THR A 215 11.90 6.23 12.28
N THR A 216 12.23 5.05 11.78
CA THR A 216 12.86 4.81 10.48
C THR A 216 12.02 3.83 9.66
N ASP A 217 12.21 3.83 8.36
CA ASP A 217 11.56 2.90 7.42
C ASP A 217 10.00 2.96 7.43
N ILE A 218 9.41 4.09 7.87
CA ILE A 218 7.94 4.30 7.83
C ILE A 218 7.43 4.18 6.40
N PHE A 219 8.18 4.71 5.45
CA PHE A 219 7.92 4.63 4.02
C PHE A 219 9.22 4.35 3.28
N LYS A 220 9.19 3.45 2.31
CA LYS A 220 10.32 3.12 1.45
C LYS A 220 9.88 2.97 0.01
N LYS A 221 10.73 3.38 -0.92
CA LYS A 221 10.68 3.00 -2.34
C LYS A 221 11.79 2.00 -2.59
N MET A 222 11.45 0.78 -2.94
CA MET A 222 12.40 -0.31 -3.10
C MET A 222 12.56 -0.71 -4.55
N ASN A 223 13.80 -0.93 -4.95
CA ASN A 223 14.12 -1.50 -6.24
C ASN A 223 13.83 -3.02 -6.27
N PRO A 224 13.84 -3.69 -7.43
CA PRO A 224 13.62 -5.14 -7.54
C PRO A 224 14.61 -6.00 -6.74
N ALA A 225 15.75 -5.45 -6.29
CA ALA A 225 16.69 -6.13 -5.40
C ALA A 225 16.30 -6.03 -3.90
N GLY A 226 15.24 -5.30 -3.57
CA GLY A 226 14.77 -5.08 -2.20
C GLY A 226 15.56 -4.01 -1.44
N GLU A 227 16.26 -3.14 -2.15
CA GLU A 227 17.01 -2.03 -1.55
C GLU A 227 16.18 -0.75 -1.57
N ASN A 228 16.12 -0.05 -0.44
CA ASN A 228 15.48 1.26 -0.38
C ASN A 228 16.30 2.29 -1.15
N ILE A 229 15.72 2.84 -2.20
CA ILE A 229 16.34 3.83 -3.09
C ILE A 229 15.92 5.27 -2.81
N LEU A 230 15.09 5.52 -1.78
CA LEU A 230 14.81 6.89 -1.37
C LEU A 230 16.12 7.55 -0.92
N ILE A 231 16.48 8.62 -1.61
CA ILE A 231 17.70 9.36 -1.34
C ILE A 231 17.45 10.20 -0.09
N ASN A 232 18.06 9.80 1.02
CA ASN A 232 18.18 10.66 2.18
C ASN A 232 19.35 11.63 1.94
N LEU A 233 19.07 12.92 1.78
CA LEU A 233 20.07 13.94 1.51
C LEU A 233 20.97 14.26 2.73
N GLY A 234 20.91 13.45 3.78
CA GLY A 234 21.91 13.41 4.85
C GLY A 234 21.79 14.47 5.95
N TYR A 235 20.80 15.36 5.89
CA TYR A 235 20.61 16.40 6.92
C TYR A 235 19.42 16.18 7.84
N SER A 236 18.45 15.40 7.43
CA SER A 236 17.32 14.92 8.25
C SER A 236 16.69 13.71 7.58
N ASP A 237 16.23 12.74 8.38
CA ASP A 237 15.39 11.69 7.87
C ASP A 237 14.07 12.32 7.37
N TYR A 238 13.55 11.87 6.23
CA TYR A 238 12.23 12.27 5.79
C TYR A 238 11.21 11.89 6.86
N THR A 239 10.41 12.85 7.28
CA THR A 239 9.28 12.60 8.19
C THR A 239 8.00 12.51 7.37
N TYR A 240 7.35 11.36 7.42
CA TYR A 240 6.07 11.12 6.73
C TYR A 240 4.92 11.25 7.72
N GLY A 241 3.81 11.81 7.24
CA GLY A 241 2.66 12.08 8.08
C GLY A 241 2.79 13.37 8.89
N ASP A 242 2.16 13.44 10.05
CA ASP A 242 2.26 14.60 10.94
C ASP A 242 3.66 14.69 11.56
N MET A 243 4.33 15.82 11.38
CA MET A 243 5.71 16.04 11.86
C MET A 243 5.83 16.08 13.38
N ALA A 244 4.73 16.33 14.09
CA ALA A 244 4.70 16.38 15.54
C ALA A 244 3.62 15.47 16.09
N SER A 245 4.02 14.53 16.94
CA SER A 245 3.08 13.83 17.79
C SER A 245 2.53 14.79 18.84
N TYR A 246 1.22 14.79 19.05
CA TYR A 246 0.62 15.55 20.13
C TYR A 246 0.26 14.64 21.30
N TYR A 247 0.35 15.20 22.50
CA TYR A 247 0.06 14.49 23.73
C TYR A 247 -1.32 14.88 24.25
N TYR A 248 -2.20 13.91 24.37
CA TYR A 248 -3.54 14.12 24.89
C TYR A 248 -3.97 12.94 25.77
N LYS A 249 -4.54 13.21 26.95
CA LYS A 249 -5.00 12.20 27.91
C LYS A 249 -3.98 11.09 28.19
N ASN A 250 -2.74 11.45 28.46
CA ASN A 250 -1.62 10.53 28.73
C ASN A 250 -1.26 9.58 27.55
N GLN A 251 -1.61 9.96 26.34
CA GLN A 251 -1.24 9.22 25.11
C GLN A 251 -0.60 10.16 24.11
N THR A 252 0.41 9.65 23.42
CA THR A 252 1.03 10.34 22.30
C THR A 252 0.36 9.87 21.00
N TYR A 253 -0.08 10.82 20.20
CA TYR A 253 -0.71 10.59 18.91
C TYR A 253 0.24 11.09 17.82
N GLY A 254 0.84 10.17 17.09
CA GLY A 254 1.58 10.42 15.87
C GLY A 254 0.84 9.80 14.70
N SER A 255 1.28 10.08 13.49
CA SER A 255 0.80 9.38 12.31
C SER A 255 1.12 7.89 12.39
N GLN A 256 0.21 7.08 11.90
CA GLN A 256 0.37 5.64 11.72
C GLN A 256 -0.01 5.32 10.28
N ILE A 257 0.99 5.27 9.42
CA ILE A 257 0.80 5.05 7.99
C ILE A 257 0.58 3.57 7.75
N THR A 258 -0.59 3.20 7.24
CA THR A 258 -1.01 1.80 7.08
C THR A 258 -1.34 1.40 5.66
N ASP A 259 -1.39 2.35 4.73
CA ASP A 259 -1.58 2.06 3.32
C ASP A 259 -0.90 3.09 2.43
N VAL A 260 -0.61 2.70 1.20
CA VAL A 260 0.05 3.51 0.19
C VAL A 260 -0.55 3.22 -1.18
N ASP A 261 -0.76 4.27 -1.96
CA ASP A 261 -1.13 4.23 -3.37
C ASP A 261 -0.14 5.10 -4.16
N VAL A 262 0.27 4.63 -5.31
CA VAL A 262 1.14 5.37 -6.24
C VAL A 262 0.49 5.38 -7.62
N ASP A 263 0.21 6.60 -8.14
CA ASP A 263 -0.37 6.71 -9.46
C ASP A 263 0.68 6.72 -10.60
N GLU A 264 0.20 6.64 -11.82
CA GLU A 264 1.01 6.65 -13.05
C GLU A 264 1.88 7.91 -13.24
N TYR A 265 1.63 8.96 -12.47
CA TYR A 265 2.43 10.20 -12.45
C TYR A 265 3.46 10.22 -11.31
N GLY A 266 3.52 9.15 -10.52
CA GLY A 266 4.41 9.02 -9.37
C GLY A 266 3.92 9.83 -8.15
N THR A 267 2.67 10.27 -8.12
CA THR A 267 2.08 10.88 -6.92
C THR A 267 1.87 9.80 -5.86
N ILE A 268 2.44 10.01 -4.69
CA ILE A 268 2.40 9.06 -3.57
C ILE A 268 1.33 9.52 -2.59
N ARG A 269 0.42 8.62 -2.22
CA ARG A 269 -0.61 8.87 -1.19
C ARG A 269 -0.40 7.92 -0.03
N LEU A 270 -0.20 8.50 1.14
CA LEU A 270 0.00 7.76 2.39
C LEU A 270 -1.25 7.91 3.26
N LEU A 271 -1.84 6.78 3.67
CA LEU A 271 -3.02 6.73 4.52
C LEU A 271 -2.63 6.64 5.99
N ASP A 272 -2.98 7.66 6.77
CA ASP A 272 -2.79 7.69 8.22
C ASP A 272 -4.01 7.14 8.96
N PHE A 273 -3.89 5.93 9.44
CA PHE A 273 -4.90 5.25 10.25
C PHE A 273 -5.20 6.01 11.56
N ALA A 274 -4.17 6.52 12.23
CA ALA A 274 -4.32 7.14 13.54
C ALA A 274 -5.18 8.41 13.48
N ASN A 275 -4.97 9.26 12.48
CA ASN A 275 -5.63 10.54 12.34
C ASN A 275 -6.68 10.57 11.22
N GLY A 276 -6.83 9.48 10.44
CA GLY A 276 -7.78 9.39 9.33
C GLY A 276 -7.45 10.39 8.21
N ARG A 277 -6.17 10.67 7.98
CA ARG A 277 -5.69 11.63 6.99
C ARG A 277 -5.05 10.93 5.81
N ILE A 278 -5.13 11.58 4.67
CA ILE A 278 -4.37 11.23 3.48
C ILE A 278 -3.34 12.31 3.28
N PHE A 279 -2.07 11.91 3.18
CA PHE A 279 -0.94 12.76 2.83
C PHE A 279 -0.58 12.49 1.38
N GLU A 280 -0.57 13.51 0.55
CA GLU A 280 -0.23 13.42 -0.86
C GLU A 280 1.13 14.06 -1.11
N TYR A 281 2.05 13.29 -1.70
CA TYR A 281 3.44 13.69 -1.94
C TYR A 281 3.78 13.60 -3.42
N THR A 282 4.82 14.33 -3.82
CA THR A 282 5.48 14.14 -5.11
C THR A 282 6.25 12.81 -5.14
N ASN A 283 6.74 12.40 -6.31
CA ASN A 283 7.66 11.28 -6.48
C ASN A 283 9.01 11.47 -5.73
N GLU A 284 9.37 12.72 -5.38
CA GLU A 284 10.53 13.09 -4.57
C GLU A 284 10.22 13.23 -3.08
N CYS A 285 9.00 12.85 -2.68
CA CYS A 285 8.51 12.90 -1.30
C CYS A 285 8.27 14.30 -0.72
N ASP A 286 8.06 15.31 -1.56
CA ASP A 286 7.61 16.63 -1.13
C ASP A 286 6.11 16.62 -0.89
N LEU A 287 5.69 17.15 0.26
CA LEU A 287 4.28 17.20 0.64
C LEU A 287 3.50 18.21 -0.20
N LEU A 288 2.46 17.75 -0.91
CA LEU A 288 1.54 18.56 -1.71
C LEU A 288 0.28 18.94 -0.93
N PHE A 289 -0.42 17.94 -0.39
CA PHE A 289 -1.72 18.13 0.25
C PHE A 289 -1.91 17.20 1.46
N ILE A 290 -2.76 17.66 2.38
CA ILE A 290 -3.28 16.86 3.49
C ILE A 290 -4.80 17.05 3.52
N TYR A 291 -5.56 15.95 3.53
CA TYR A 291 -7.02 15.98 3.62
C TYR A 291 -7.57 14.79 4.40
N GLY A 292 -8.87 14.81 4.72
CA GLY A 292 -9.51 13.84 5.60
C GLY A 292 -9.39 14.23 7.08
N GLY A 293 -9.59 13.28 7.97
CA GLY A 293 -9.52 13.42 9.42
C GLY A 293 -10.38 12.41 10.16
N LYS A 294 -10.26 12.33 11.48
CA LYS A 294 -11.11 11.48 12.35
C LYS A 294 -12.47 12.10 12.62
N GLY A 295 -13.53 11.32 12.47
CA GLY A 295 -14.88 11.73 12.80
C GLY A 295 -15.98 10.98 12.04
N ASN A 296 -17.24 11.34 12.32
CA ASN A 296 -18.40 10.72 11.69
C ASN A 296 -18.99 11.52 10.51
N GLN A 297 -18.52 12.76 10.33
CA GLN A 297 -19.01 13.65 9.29
C GLN A 297 -18.54 13.19 7.91
N LYS A 298 -19.15 13.72 6.85
CA LYS A 298 -18.70 13.48 5.47
C LYS A 298 -17.26 13.97 5.27
N GLY A 299 -16.41 13.15 4.65
CA GLY A 299 -15.00 13.44 4.47
C GLY A 299 -14.11 13.19 5.69
N LEU A 300 -14.69 12.70 6.81
CA LEU A 300 -13.97 12.23 7.98
C LEU A 300 -14.17 10.73 8.16
N PHE A 301 -13.28 10.07 8.89
CA PHE A 301 -13.19 8.61 8.97
C PHE A 301 -13.19 8.11 10.42
N THR A 302 -13.65 6.87 10.59
CA THR A 302 -13.58 6.16 11.87
C THR A 302 -12.49 5.09 11.87
N ASN A 303 -12.35 4.34 10.78
CA ASN A 303 -11.35 3.27 10.65
C ASN A 303 -10.97 3.07 9.18
N VAL A 304 -10.04 3.89 8.71
CA VAL A 304 -9.54 3.78 7.32
C VAL A 304 -8.71 2.51 7.13
N THR A 305 -8.88 1.83 5.99
CA THR A 305 -8.17 0.57 5.67
C THR A 305 -7.47 0.60 4.33
N ALA A 306 -7.98 1.35 3.35
CA ALA A 306 -7.35 1.43 2.04
C ALA A 306 -7.54 2.79 1.38
N VAL A 307 -6.57 3.17 0.56
CA VAL A 307 -6.60 4.33 -0.32
C VAL A 307 -6.19 3.91 -1.73
N GLU A 308 -6.93 4.37 -2.72
CA GLU A 308 -6.63 4.19 -4.14
C GLU A 308 -6.99 5.45 -4.91
N ALA A 309 -6.30 5.73 -6.00
CA ALA A 309 -6.61 6.88 -6.82
C ALA A 309 -6.69 6.54 -8.31
N TYR A 310 -7.62 7.20 -8.97
CA TYR A 310 -7.76 7.14 -10.41
C TYR A 310 -8.09 8.53 -10.98
N ASN A 311 -7.27 8.99 -11.92
CA ASN A 311 -7.34 10.35 -12.46
C ASN A 311 -7.27 11.40 -11.33
N SER A 312 -8.31 12.19 -11.15
CA SER A 312 -8.40 13.25 -10.13
C SER A 312 -9.28 12.87 -8.93
N VAL A 313 -9.58 11.59 -8.76
CA VAL A 313 -10.45 11.07 -7.69
C VAL A 313 -9.67 10.12 -6.81
N VAL A 314 -9.72 10.34 -5.50
CA VAL A 314 -9.15 9.45 -4.48
C VAL A 314 -10.28 8.74 -3.76
N TYR A 315 -10.16 7.43 -3.65
CA TYR A 315 -11.11 6.52 -3.00
C TYR A 315 -10.52 6.08 -1.67
N VAL A 316 -11.24 6.29 -0.59
CA VAL A 316 -10.80 5.91 0.76
C VAL A 316 -11.84 5.00 1.39
N LEU A 317 -11.41 3.82 1.81
CA LEU A 317 -12.24 2.81 2.42
C LEU A 317 -12.24 2.99 3.94
N ASP A 318 -13.44 2.98 4.54
CA ASP A 318 -13.63 2.94 5.99
C ASP A 318 -14.35 1.63 6.38
N SER A 319 -13.60 0.70 6.96
CA SER A 319 -14.10 -0.63 7.32
C SER A 319 -15.16 -0.59 8.41
N ARG A 320 -15.14 0.41 9.28
CA ARG A 320 -16.13 0.54 10.35
C ARG A 320 -17.42 1.24 9.89
N LYS A 321 -17.30 2.17 8.95
CA LYS A 321 -18.47 2.78 8.29
C LYS A 321 -19.03 1.92 7.17
N ASN A 322 -18.31 0.86 6.76
CA ASN A 322 -18.65 0.02 5.61
C ASN A 322 -18.92 0.86 4.36
N SER A 323 -18.05 1.81 4.09
CA SER A 323 -18.28 2.78 3.01
C SER A 323 -16.98 3.26 2.36
N ILE A 324 -17.10 3.67 1.11
CA ILE A 324 -16.04 4.34 0.36
C ILE A 324 -16.38 5.83 0.31
N THR A 325 -15.42 6.66 0.68
CA THR A 325 -15.51 8.11 0.52
C THR A 325 -14.61 8.52 -0.64
N THR A 326 -15.15 9.28 -1.59
CA THR A 326 -14.38 9.81 -2.71
C THR A 326 -14.06 11.28 -2.49
N PHE A 327 -12.79 11.64 -2.74
CA PHE A 327 -12.34 13.02 -2.84
C PHE A 327 -12.03 13.35 -4.29
N LYS A 328 -12.62 14.41 -4.78
CA LYS A 328 -12.31 14.92 -6.13
C LYS A 328 -11.39 16.12 -5.99
N ARG A 329 -10.34 16.15 -6.80
CA ARG A 329 -9.40 17.25 -6.83
C ARG A 329 -10.11 18.57 -7.13
N THR A 330 -9.78 19.61 -6.37
CA THR A 330 -10.29 20.97 -6.59
C THR A 330 -9.61 21.62 -7.80
N GLU A 331 -10.11 22.76 -8.25
CA GLU A 331 -9.45 23.55 -9.31
C GLU A 331 -8.02 23.94 -8.91
N PHE A 332 -7.81 24.36 -7.66
CA PHE A 332 -6.47 24.62 -7.11
C PHE A 332 -5.56 23.39 -7.17
N GLY A 333 -6.05 22.24 -6.72
CA GLY A 333 -5.32 20.98 -6.80
C GLY A 333 -4.97 20.60 -8.24
N ASN A 334 -5.88 20.82 -9.20
CA ASN A 334 -5.59 20.55 -10.61
C ASN A 334 -4.44 21.41 -11.14
N ILE A 335 -4.41 22.71 -10.80
CA ILE A 335 -3.32 23.61 -11.22
C ILE A 335 -1.99 23.17 -10.61
N VAL A 336 -1.97 22.78 -9.33
CA VAL A 336 -0.76 22.27 -8.68
C VAL A 336 -0.25 21.00 -9.38
N HIS A 337 -1.13 20.04 -9.67
CA HIS A 337 -0.75 18.82 -10.37
C HIS A 337 -0.30 19.04 -11.82
N GLU A 338 -0.92 20.00 -12.52
CA GLU A 338 -0.48 20.43 -13.86
C GLU A 338 0.95 20.99 -13.80
N ALA A 339 1.18 21.92 -12.87
CA ALA A 339 2.51 22.51 -12.67
C ALA A 339 3.56 21.44 -12.33
N MET A 340 3.22 20.50 -11.43
CA MET A 340 4.09 19.37 -11.07
C MET A 340 4.36 18.43 -12.23
N GLY A 341 3.35 18.09 -13.02
CA GLY A 341 3.51 17.22 -14.18
C GLY A 341 4.47 17.83 -15.21
N LEU A 342 4.34 19.12 -15.49
CA LEU A 342 5.26 19.85 -16.37
C LEU A 342 6.67 19.91 -15.79
N TYR A 343 6.79 20.19 -14.48
CA TYR A 343 8.06 20.25 -13.78
C TYR A 343 8.81 18.89 -13.83
N ASN A 344 8.12 17.79 -13.54
CA ASN A 344 8.70 16.44 -13.57
C ASN A 344 9.15 16.01 -14.99
N LEU A 345 8.51 16.54 -16.01
CA LEU A 345 8.91 16.36 -17.42
C LEU A 345 10.09 17.25 -17.83
N GLY A 346 10.66 18.07 -16.92
CA GLY A 346 11.71 19.04 -17.21
C GLY A 346 11.25 20.25 -18.02
N LYS A 347 9.93 20.46 -18.16
CA LYS A 347 9.32 21.58 -18.88
C LYS A 347 9.13 22.79 -17.98
N TYR A 348 10.23 23.27 -17.40
CA TYR A 348 10.22 24.29 -16.37
C TYR A 348 9.60 25.62 -16.84
N GLU A 349 9.89 26.03 -18.08
CA GLU A 349 9.31 27.26 -18.67
C GLU A 349 7.77 27.15 -18.79
N GLU A 350 7.26 25.99 -19.27
CA GLU A 350 5.83 25.74 -19.37
C GLU A 350 5.17 25.66 -17.98
N ALA A 351 5.86 25.14 -16.96
CA ALA A 351 5.39 25.04 -15.58
C ALA A 351 5.26 26.41 -14.89
N SER A 352 5.99 27.44 -15.36
CA SER A 352 6.00 28.76 -14.74
C SER A 352 4.60 29.41 -14.67
N GLY A 353 3.81 29.31 -15.74
CA GLY A 353 2.44 29.84 -15.78
C GLY A 353 1.53 29.24 -14.70
N PRO A 354 1.38 27.91 -14.67
CA PRO A 354 0.65 27.24 -13.59
C PRO A 354 1.17 27.56 -12.19
N TRP A 355 2.50 27.63 -11.95
CA TRP A 355 3.03 28.01 -10.64
C TRP A 355 2.67 29.44 -10.23
N GLN A 356 2.67 30.40 -11.17
CA GLN A 356 2.19 31.77 -10.91
C GLN A 356 0.71 31.77 -10.53
N GLU A 357 -0.12 30.98 -11.21
CA GLU A 357 -1.54 30.87 -10.90
C GLU A 357 -1.78 30.26 -9.51
N VAL A 358 -0.95 29.27 -9.08
CA VAL A 358 -0.96 28.74 -7.70
C VAL A 358 -0.72 29.89 -6.70
N LEU A 359 0.31 30.71 -6.90
CA LEU A 359 0.63 31.82 -5.98
C LEU A 359 -0.40 32.94 -5.98
N ILE A 360 -1.13 33.17 -7.08
CA ILE A 360 -2.26 34.10 -7.12
C ILE A 360 -3.37 33.61 -6.19
N ARG A 361 -3.60 32.30 -6.12
CA ARG A 361 -4.65 31.70 -5.28
C ARG A 361 -4.23 31.48 -3.84
N ASP A 362 -2.98 31.06 -3.63
CA ASP A 362 -2.36 30.91 -2.31
C ASP A 362 -0.89 31.36 -2.34
N SER A 363 -0.67 32.61 -1.92
CA SER A 363 0.66 33.21 -1.85
C SER A 363 1.61 32.55 -0.84
N ASN A 364 1.11 31.66 0.01
CA ASN A 364 1.92 30.91 1.00
C ASN A 364 2.29 29.52 0.51
N TYR A 365 1.86 29.11 -0.68
CA TYR A 365 2.19 27.81 -1.22
C TYR A 365 3.68 27.75 -1.61
N TRP A 366 4.49 27.36 -0.63
CA TRP A 366 5.96 27.46 -0.69
C TRP A 366 6.59 26.71 -1.87
N PHE A 367 6.00 25.57 -2.26
CA PHE A 367 6.53 24.74 -3.33
C PHE A 367 6.48 25.42 -4.70
N ALA A 368 5.51 26.29 -4.93
CA ALA A 368 5.43 27.07 -6.15
C ALA A 368 6.60 28.06 -6.32
N TYR A 369 7.18 28.54 -5.22
CA TYR A 369 8.40 29.36 -5.28
C TYR A 369 9.62 28.59 -5.73
N ILE A 370 9.73 27.30 -5.32
CA ILE A 370 10.79 26.40 -5.81
C ILE A 370 10.61 26.15 -7.30
N GLY A 371 9.37 25.82 -7.72
CA GLY A 371 9.05 25.58 -9.13
C GLY A 371 9.37 26.76 -10.03
N LEU A 372 9.06 27.98 -9.59
CA LEU A 372 9.41 29.21 -10.31
C LEU A 372 10.92 29.49 -10.31
N GLY A 373 11.60 29.28 -9.18
CA GLY A 373 13.06 29.48 -9.11
C GLY A 373 13.81 28.60 -10.11
N ASN A 374 13.35 27.36 -10.32
CA ASN A 374 13.95 26.44 -11.30
C ASN A 374 13.58 26.78 -12.75
N SER A 375 12.51 27.53 -12.99
CA SER A 375 12.13 27.98 -14.35
C SER A 375 12.92 29.22 -14.82
N GLU A 376 13.63 29.90 -13.90
CA GLU A 376 14.46 31.07 -14.20
C GLU A 376 15.94 30.72 -14.45
N LEU A 377 16.33 29.48 -14.18
CA LEU A 377 17.69 28.96 -14.40
C LEU A 377 17.84 28.36 -15.80
#